data_25f1cac254738e4e2f9ed0afb885ba97
#
_entry.id   25f1cac254738e4e2f9ed0afb885ba97
#
_cell.length_a   1.000
_cell.length_b   1.000
_cell.length_c   1.000
_cell.angle_alpha   90.00
_cell.angle_beta   90.00
_cell.angle_gamma   90.00
#
_symmetry.space_group_name_H-M   'P 1'
#
loop_
_entity.id
_entity.type
_entity.pdbx_description
1 polymer ?
#
loop_
_entity_poly.entity_id
_entity_poly.type
_entity_poly.pdbx_seq_one_letter_code
_entity_poly.pdbx_strand_id
1 'polypeptide(L)'
;MRRLSAVIFVLLVTPNLLVAEAGSLFAGSTMAVARGGVIPIKGTDGAVLRSSLFAGRAETGMFADPPAHEPVYDDAPYQGMGGADVLHIRHLIGQAESHRDGYDAMQHGARVKPEKRPTEMTLGEIYQWIEDTPGQPHAIGRYQFIPKTLARVARKIGARPKQRFSPHLQDKLADVLLAEAGLHRFREGTLKRADFMNNLAKIWAGLPTSSGKSYYDGYAGNKASMTWARFDAEMARIESG
;
A
#
# COMPACT_ATOMS: atom_id res chain seq x y z
N MET A 1 8.05 -62.06 -33.20
CA MET A 1 8.90 -61.76 -32.04
C MET A 1 10.14 -61.04 -32.54
N ARG A 2 10.18 -59.71 -32.47
CA ARG A 2 11.36 -58.88 -32.79
C ARG A 2 11.49 -57.84 -31.68
N ARG A 3 12.53 -58.00 -30.86
CA ARG A 3 12.92 -57.05 -29.83
C ARG A 3 13.68 -55.88 -30.48
N LEU A 4 13.18 -54.67 -30.36
CA LEU A 4 13.91 -53.45 -30.70
C LEU A 4 14.61 -52.96 -29.43
N SER A 5 15.94 -52.98 -29.46
CA SER A 5 16.79 -52.32 -28.45
C SER A 5 16.88 -50.84 -28.77
N ALA A 6 16.46 -49.99 -27.84
CA ALA A 6 16.66 -48.55 -27.91
C ALA A 6 18.04 -48.24 -27.34
N VAL A 7 18.91 -47.66 -28.19
CA VAL A 7 20.21 -47.10 -27.80
C VAL A 7 19.97 -45.68 -27.23
N ILE A 8 20.28 -45.51 -25.96
CA ILE A 8 20.26 -44.18 -25.32
C ILE A 8 21.60 -43.52 -25.57
N PHE A 9 21.61 -42.43 -26.34
CA PHE A 9 22.74 -41.56 -26.53
C PHE A 9 22.80 -40.53 -25.39
N VAL A 10 23.75 -40.69 -24.48
CA VAL A 10 24.05 -39.72 -23.43
C VAL A 10 25.00 -38.68 -23.99
N LEU A 11 24.51 -37.48 -24.22
CA LEU A 11 25.33 -36.34 -24.58
C LEU A 11 25.82 -35.71 -23.28
N LEU A 12 27.11 -35.90 -22.97
CA LEU A 12 27.84 -35.19 -21.92
C LEU A 12 28.13 -33.75 -22.41
N VAL A 13 27.34 -32.79 -21.92
CA VAL A 13 27.66 -31.37 -22.07
C VAL A 13 28.49 -30.93 -20.88
N THR A 14 29.76 -30.69 -21.08
CA THR A 14 30.64 -30.07 -20.09
C THR A 14 30.32 -28.57 -19.97
N PRO A 15 30.10 -28.02 -18.79
CA PRO A 15 29.97 -26.58 -18.63
C PRO A 15 31.38 -25.94 -18.68
N ASN A 16 31.62 -25.10 -19.70
CA ASN A 16 32.75 -24.19 -19.72
C ASN A 16 32.54 -23.11 -18.67
N LEU A 17 33.27 -23.16 -17.57
CA LEU A 17 33.42 -22.06 -16.63
C LEU A 17 34.20 -20.94 -17.30
N LEU A 18 33.53 -19.93 -17.85
CA LEU A 18 34.14 -18.64 -18.11
C LEU A 18 34.12 -17.87 -16.76
N VAL A 19 35.28 -17.89 -16.09
CA VAL A 19 35.58 -16.97 -14.99
C VAL A 19 35.83 -15.61 -15.62
N ALA A 20 34.83 -14.74 -15.57
CA ALA A 20 35.04 -13.32 -15.84
C ALA A 20 35.69 -12.70 -14.60
N GLU A 21 37.00 -12.47 -14.67
CA GLU A 21 37.68 -11.61 -13.71
C GLU A 21 37.13 -10.19 -13.87
N ALA A 22 36.30 -9.76 -12.92
CA ALA A 22 35.97 -8.36 -12.76
C ALA A 22 37.20 -7.65 -12.23
N GLY A 23 37.98 -7.08 -13.13
CA GLY A 23 39.10 -6.23 -12.80
C GLY A 23 38.63 -5.07 -11.91
N SER A 24 39.15 -5.03 -10.70
CA SER A 24 39.02 -3.92 -9.78
C SER A 24 39.66 -2.67 -10.36
N LEU A 25 38.84 -1.70 -10.76
CA LEU A 25 39.29 -0.39 -11.23
C LEU A 25 39.68 0.56 -10.09
N PHE A 26 39.89 0.05 -8.87
CA PHE A 26 40.33 0.83 -7.71
C PHE A 26 41.66 0.31 -7.14
N ALA A 27 42.68 0.17 -7.96
CA ALA A 27 44.02 -0.01 -7.47
C ALA A 27 44.82 1.28 -7.75
N GLY A 28 45.09 2.04 -6.72
CA GLY A 28 46.18 3.00 -6.65
C GLY A 28 45.82 4.47 -6.75
N SER A 29 45.37 5.05 -5.62
CA SER A 29 45.78 6.40 -5.23
C SER A 29 45.55 6.56 -3.74
N THR A 30 46.62 6.37 -2.98
CA THR A 30 46.75 6.89 -1.61
C THR A 30 46.83 8.41 -1.69
N MET A 31 45.68 9.07 -1.76
CA MET A 31 45.57 10.50 -1.46
C MET A 31 45.14 10.62 0.00
N ALA A 32 45.99 11.27 0.77
CA ALA A 32 45.72 11.69 2.12
C ALA A 32 44.40 12.50 2.10
N VAL A 33 43.38 11.97 2.79
CA VAL A 33 42.13 12.70 3.02
C VAL A 33 42.44 13.81 4.00
N ALA A 34 42.74 15.01 3.45
CA ALA A 34 42.63 16.23 4.22
C ALA A 34 41.17 16.31 4.70
N ARG A 35 40.98 16.31 6.03
CA ARG A 35 39.68 16.61 6.64
C ARG A 35 39.26 18.01 6.21
N GLY A 36 38.56 18.10 5.09
CA GLY A 36 37.91 19.32 4.64
C GLY A 36 36.87 19.72 5.65
N GLY A 37 37.16 20.80 6.38
CA GLY A 37 36.21 21.41 7.29
C GLY A 37 34.95 21.79 6.51
N VAL A 38 33.81 21.42 7.05
CA VAL A 38 32.50 21.90 6.61
C VAL A 38 32.50 23.41 6.83
N ILE A 39 32.45 24.21 5.77
CA ILE A 39 32.31 25.65 5.88
C ILE A 39 30.84 25.90 6.31
N PRO A 40 30.56 26.41 7.50
CA PRO A 40 29.21 26.72 7.92
C PRO A 40 28.75 27.97 7.20
N ILE A 41 27.76 27.84 6.31
CA ILE A 41 27.04 28.98 5.78
C ILE A 41 26.10 29.48 6.89
N LYS A 42 26.42 30.57 7.49
CA LYS A 42 25.58 31.24 8.48
C LYS A 42 24.38 31.91 7.75
N GLY A 43 23.25 31.23 7.78
CA GLY A 43 21.97 31.86 7.45
C GLY A 43 21.55 32.78 8.58
N THR A 44 20.86 33.86 8.26
CA THR A 44 20.45 34.93 9.17
C THR A 44 19.46 34.50 10.25
N ASP A 45 19.02 33.24 10.30
CA ASP A 45 18.00 32.76 11.26
C ASP A 45 18.44 31.52 12.07
N GLY A 46 19.70 31.42 12.46
CA GLY A 46 20.12 30.54 13.54
C GLY A 46 19.88 29.03 13.35
N ALA A 47 19.35 28.55 12.24
CA ALA A 47 19.13 27.15 11.94
C ALA A 47 20.30 26.59 11.12
N VAL A 48 21.01 25.60 11.65
CA VAL A 48 22.06 24.87 10.93
C VAL A 48 21.39 23.95 9.91
N LEU A 49 21.28 24.41 8.66
CA LEU A 49 20.87 23.58 7.54
C LEU A 49 22.00 22.60 7.20
N ARG A 50 21.85 21.35 7.60
CA ARG A 50 22.66 20.25 7.11
C ARG A 50 22.21 19.93 5.69
N SER A 51 22.85 20.54 4.68
CA SER A 51 22.66 20.16 3.28
C SER A 51 23.31 18.81 3.03
N SER A 52 22.56 17.73 3.19
CA SER A 52 22.91 16.42 2.67
C SER A 52 22.44 16.36 1.22
N LEU A 53 23.33 16.03 0.27
CA LEU A 53 22.99 15.75 -1.13
C LEU A 53 21.98 14.60 -1.29
N PHE A 54 21.64 13.90 -0.21
CA PHE A 54 20.67 12.81 -0.12
C PHE A 54 19.42 13.16 0.72
N ALA A 55 19.30 14.42 1.18
CA ALA A 55 18.08 14.87 1.85
C ALA A 55 16.94 14.88 0.83
N GLY A 56 16.02 13.94 0.92
CA GLY A 56 14.86 13.78 0.05
C GLY A 56 14.90 12.56 -0.90
N ARG A 57 15.98 11.77 -0.95
CA ARG A 57 16.04 10.55 -1.78
C ARG A 57 15.86 9.23 -1.06
N ALA A 58 15.85 9.23 0.27
CA ALA A 58 15.75 8.00 1.06
C ALA A 58 14.31 7.44 1.17
N GLU A 59 13.29 8.16 0.69
CA GLU A 59 11.88 7.78 0.85
C GLU A 59 11.20 7.26 -0.43
N THR A 60 11.91 7.19 -1.55
CA THR A 60 11.33 6.78 -2.85
C THR A 60 11.76 5.38 -3.29
N GLY A 61 12.04 4.49 -2.37
CA GLY A 61 12.23 3.07 -2.69
C GLY A 61 10.90 2.44 -3.13
N MET A 62 10.95 1.43 -4.01
CA MET A 62 9.79 0.68 -4.52
C MET A 62 8.91 0.08 -3.39
N PHE A 63 9.39 0.10 -2.14
CA PHE A 63 8.75 -0.38 -0.91
C PHE A 63 8.63 0.70 0.17
N ALA A 64 8.90 1.98 -0.18
CA ALA A 64 8.64 3.06 0.75
C ALA A 64 7.14 3.12 1.03
N ASP A 65 6.79 3.38 2.30
CA ASP A 65 5.40 3.69 2.62
C ASP A 65 4.91 4.83 1.72
N PRO A 66 3.66 4.77 1.25
CA PRO A 66 3.09 5.89 0.51
C PRO A 66 3.25 7.18 1.32
N PRO A 67 3.41 8.35 0.66
CA PRO A 67 3.50 9.62 1.35
C PRO A 67 2.40 9.67 2.41
N ALA A 68 2.78 10.06 3.62
CA ALA A 68 1.85 10.14 4.74
C ALA A 68 0.62 10.92 4.26
N HIS A 69 -0.55 10.28 4.34
CA HIS A 69 -1.79 11.01 4.08
C HIS A 69 -1.77 12.22 4.99
N GLU A 70 -1.93 13.41 4.44
CA GLU A 70 -2.43 14.48 5.30
C GLU A 70 -3.75 13.96 5.85
N PRO A 71 -3.84 13.76 7.15
CA PRO A 71 -5.02 13.17 7.72
C PRO A 71 -6.21 14.06 7.42
N VAL A 72 -7.16 13.55 6.65
CA VAL A 72 -8.49 14.11 6.59
C VAL A 72 -9.16 13.62 7.85
N TYR A 73 -8.85 14.28 8.98
CA TYR A 73 -9.41 13.87 10.27
C TYR A 73 -10.73 14.56 10.49
N ASP A 74 -11.75 13.76 10.57
CA ASP A 74 -12.86 14.03 11.47
C ASP A 74 -12.48 13.37 12.81
N ASP A 75 -12.23 14.16 13.84
CA ASP A 75 -11.91 13.69 15.21
C ASP A 75 -13.14 13.13 15.93
N ALA A 76 -14.27 13.02 15.23
CA ALA A 76 -15.48 12.45 15.80
C ALA A 76 -15.24 11.01 16.28
N PRO A 77 -15.72 10.63 17.47
CA PRO A 77 -15.61 9.27 17.97
C PRO A 77 -16.34 8.32 17.00
N TYR A 78 -15.70 7.19 16.69
CA TYR A 78 -16.26 6.15 15.83
C TYR A 78 -17.58 5.62 16.42
N GLN A 79 -18.67 5.99 15.79
CA GLN A 79 -20.01 5.48 16.08
C GLN A 79 -20.44 4.55 14.96
N GLY A 80 -20.05 3.34 14.88
CA GLY A 80 -20.37 2.34 13.85
C GLY A 80 -21.19 2.87 12.66
N MET A 81 -20.78 2.58 11.45
CA MET A 81 -21.45 3.09 10.27
C MET A 81 -22.43 2.08 9.70
N GLY A 82 -23.69 2.47 9.56
CA GLY A 82 -24.75 1.71 8.90
C GLY A 82 -25.37 2.54 7.77
N GLY A 83 -26.12 1.87 6.89
CA GLY A 83 -26.87 2.49 5.79
C GLY A 83 -26.53 1.89 4.42
N ALA A 84 -27.47 2.06 3.49
CA ALA A 84 -27.32 1.56 2.12
C ALA A 84 -26.17 2.25 1.40
N ASP A 85 -25.94 3.51 1.69
CA ASP A 85 -24.81 4.31 1.17
C ASP A 85 -23.46 3.75 1.60
N VAL A 86 -23.28 3.38 2.88
CA VAL A 86 -22.04 2.73 3.35
C VAL A 86 -21.80 1.41 2.64
N LEU A 87 -22.83 0.59 2.49
CA LEU A 87 -22.71 -0.68 1.78
C LEU A 87 -22.31 -0.46 0.31
N HIS A 88 -22.88 0.57 -0.34
CA HIS A 88 -22.54 0.92 -1.70
C HIS A 88 -21.10 1.42 -1.83
N ILE A 89 -20.67 2.34 -0.96
CA ILE A 89 -19.28 2.84 -0.95
C ILE A 89 -18.29 1.71 -0.70
N ARG A 90 -18.54 0.83 0.29
CA ARG A 90 -17.71 -0.35 0.56
C ARG A 90 -17.61 -1.27 -0.67
N HIS A 91 -18.70 -1.41 -1.41
CA HIS A 91 -18.71 -2.21 -2.64
C HIS A 91 -17.81 -1.58 -3.71
N LEU A 92 -17.91 -0.26 -3.93
CA LEU A 92 -17.06 0.47 -4.87
C LEU A 92 -15.57 0.36 -4.51
N ILE A 93 -15.23 0.54 -3.24
CA ILE A 93 -13.85 0.38 -2.76
C ILE A 93 -13.37 -1.06 -3.00
N GLY A 94 -14.17 -2.06 -2.65
CA GLY A 94 -13.81 -3.45 -2.89
C GLY A 94 -13.61 -3.78 -4.38
N GLN A 95 -14.39 -3.20 -5.27
CA GLN A 95 -14.19 -3.32 -6.71
C GLN A 95 -12.86 -2.67 -7.15
N ALA A 96 -12.49 -1.54 -6.54
CA ALA A 96 -11.28 -0.82 -6.88
C ALA A 96 -10.01 -1.51 -6.37
N GLU A 97 -10.04 -2.11 -5.18
CA GLU A 97 -8.86 -2.57 -4.45
C GLU A 97 -8.64 -4.09 -4.50
N SER A 98 -9.70 -4.88 -4.39
CA SER A 98 -9.59 -6.33 -4.20
C SER A 98 -10.12 -7.19 -5.35
N HIS A 99 -10.82 -6.60 -6.29
CA HIS A 99 -11.40 -7.29 -7.45
C HIS A 99 -12.14 -8.60 -7.06
N ARG A 100 -11.67 -9.76 -7.58
CA ARG A 100 -12.30 -11.07 -7.37
C ARG A 100 -11.99 -11.69 -6.02
N ASP A 101 -10.83 -11.37 -5.43
CA ASP A 101 -10.36 -12.01 -4.19
C ASP A 101 -11.10 -11.47 -2.96
N GLY A 102 -11.69 -10.27 -3.06
CA GLY A 102 -12.55 -9.71 -2.03
C GLY A 102 -11.87 -9.63 -0.67
N TYR A 103 -12.51 -10.19 0.36
CA TYR A 103 -11.99 -10.16 1.74
C TYR A 103 -10.71 -10.97 1.95
N ASP A 104 -10.38 -11.86 1.02
CA ASP A 104 -9.16 -12.67 1.06
C ASP A 104 -8.04 -12.14 0.15
N ALA A 105 -8.20 -10.93 -0.37
CA ALA A 105 -7.22 -10.30 -1.24
C ALA A 105 -5.90 -10.03 -0.50
N MET A 106 -4.81 -10.27 -1.21
CA MET A 106 -3.45 -9.90 -0.80
C MET A 106 -2.77 -9.17 -1.94
N GLN A 107 -1.89 -8.22 -1.61
CA GLN A 107 -1.13 -7.46 -2.60
C GLN A 107 -0.39 -8.38 -3.57
N HIS A 108 -0.49 -8.11 -4.87
CA HIS A 108 0.11 -8.95 -5.92
C HIS A 108 1.63 -9.08 -5.80
N GLY A 109 2.31 -8.07 -5.25
CA GLY A 109 3.76 -8.09 -5.03
C GLY A 109 4.21 -8.90 -3.81
N ALA A 110 3.30 -9.43 -2.99
CA ALA A 110 3.64 -10.29 -1.87
C ALA A 110 4.12 -11.66 -2.39
N ARG A 111 5.43 -11.90 -2.29
CA ARG A 111 6.07 -13.14 -2.75
C ARG A 111 5.86 -14.30 -1.78
N VAL A 112 5.94 -14.03 -0.49
CA VAL A 112 5.69 -14.98 0.59
C VAL A 112 4.32 -14.69 1.17
N LYS A 113 3.36 -15.53 0.82
CA LYS A 113 1.98 -15.45 1.31
C LYS A 113 1.82 -16.28 2.58
N PRO A 114 0.90 -15.91 3.49
CA PRO A 114 0.57 -16.77 4.61
C PRO A 114 -0.10 -18.07 4.13
N GLU A 115 -0.01 -19.11 4.94
CA GLU A 115 -0.66 -20.40 4.65
C GLU A 115 -2.19 -20.35 4.71
N LYS A 116 -2.72 -19.49 5.59
CA LYS A 116 -4.16 -19.27 5.77
C LYS A 116 -4.65 -18.12 4.91
N ARG A 117 -5.91 -18.18 4.53
CA ARG A 117 -6.58 -17.02 3.91
C ARG A 117 -6.70 -15.87 4.91
N PRO A 118 -6.63 -14.61 4.47
CA PRO A 118 -6.80 -13.44 5.35
C PRO A 118 -8.00 -13.54 6.30
N THR A 119 -9.15 -13.99 5.82
CA THR A 119 -10.36 -14.13 6.66
C THR A 119 -10.27 -15.24 7.71
N GLU A 120 -9.31 -16.14 7.61
CA GLU A 120 -9.07 -17.22 8.58
C GLU A 120 -8.01 -16.83 9.61
N MET A 121 -7.24 -15.78 9.34
CA MET A 121 -6.19 -15.28 10.23
C MET A 121 -6.75 -14.38 11.34
N THR A 122 -6.08 -14.34 12.46
CA THR A 122 -6.22 -13.30 13.46
C THR A 122 -5.37 -12.08 13.10
N LEU A 123 -5.66 -10.92 13.69
CA LEU A 123 -4.81 -9.73 13.52
C LEU A 123 -3.36 -9.99 13.97
N GLY A 124 -3.16 -10.77 15.04
CA GLY A 124 -1.83 -11.15 15.51
C GLY A 124 -1.07 -11.99 14.51
N GLU A 125 -1.72 -12.98 13.86
CA GLU A 125 -1.10 -13.78 12.80
C GLU A 125 -0.76 -12.93 11.57
N ILE A 126 -1.56 -11.94 11.24
CA ILE A 126 -1.26 -10.99 10.15
C ILE A 126 -0.04 -10.13 10.50
N TYR A 127 0.04 -9.60 11.73
CA TYR A 127 1.21 -8.81 12.16
C TYR A 127 2.48 -9.66 12.17
N GLN A 128 2.39 -10.92 12.62
CA GLN A 128 3.51 -11.85 12.59
C GLN A 128 3.97 -12.12 11.15
N TRP A 129 3.03 -12.38 10.22
CA TRP A 129 3.37 -12.54 8.81
C TRP A 129 4.08 -11.32 8.23
N ILE A 130 3.66 -10.10 8.59
CA ILE A 130 4.30 -8.86 8.17
C ILE A 130 5.75 -8.79 8.69
N GLU A 131 5.97 -9.14 9.95
CA GLU A 131 7.30 -9.14 10.60
C GLU A 131 8.23 -10.20 10.01
N ASP A 132 7.71 -11.39 9.72
CA ASP A 132 8.46 -12.53 9.21
C ASP A 132 8.84 -12.38 7.73
N THR A 133 8.23 -11.47 7.00
CA THR A 133 8.42 -11.32 5.55
C THR A 133 8.79 -9.89 5.13
N PRO A 134 9.86 -9.29 5.69
CA PRO A 134 10.25 -7.92 5.38
C PRO A 134 10.64 -7.77 3.90
N GLY A 135 10.55 -6.54 3.38
CA GLY A 135 10.97 -6.21 2.02
C GLY A 135 9.99 -6.63 0.92
N GLN A 136 8.74 -6.88 1.27
CA GLN A 136 7.64 -7.07 0.32
C GLN A 136 6.42 -6.24 0.72
N PRO A 137 5.47 -5.95 -0.20
CA PRO A 137 4.23 -5.28 0.15
C PRO A 137 3.28 -6.22 0.91
N HIS A 138 2.52 -5.67 1.88
CA HIS A 138 1.64 -6.42 2.78
C HIS A 138 0.21 -5.89 2.81
N ALA A 139 -0.25 -5.16 1.77
CA ALA A 139 -1.64 -4.76 1.74
C ALA A 139 -2.55 -5.99 1.71
N ILE A 140 -3.60 -6.00 2.56
CA ILE A 140 -4.39 -7.20 2.85
C ILE A 140 -5.87 -6.90 3.00
N GLY A 141 -6.69 -7.88 2.61
CA GLY A 141 -8.14 -7.85 2.72
C GLY A 141 -8.83 -7.03 1.64
N ARG A 142 -10.17 -6.97 1.73
CA ARG A 142 -11.04 -6.31 0.75
C ARG A 142 -10.65 -4.86 0.49
N TYR A 143 -10.16 -4.18 1.50
CA TYR A 143 -9.85 -2.75 1.48
C TYR A 143 -8.35 -2.47 1.38
N GLN A 144 -7.54 -3.49 1.10
CA GLN A 144 -6.09 -3.43 0.94
C GLN A 144 -5.40 -2.59 2.03
N PHE A 145 -5.68 -2.96 3.31
CA PHE A 145 -5.05 -2.28 4.44
C PHE A 145 -3.54 -2.49 4.43
N ILE A 146 -2.78 -1.40 4.31
CA ILE A 146 -1.33 -1.43 4.53
C ILE A 146 -1.02 -1.56 6.05
N PRO A 147 0.15 -2.10 6.45
CA PRO A 147 0.48 -2.41 7.85
C PRO A 147 0.22 -1.27 8.84
N LYS A 148 0.69 -0.07 8.55
CA LYS A 148 0.50 1.10 9.42
C LYS A 148 -0.97 1.48 9.59
N THR A 149 -1.72 1.48 8.48
CA THR A 149 -3.15 1.79 8.51
C THR A 149 -3.90 0.71 9.28
N LEU A 150 -3.64 -0.58 9.02
CA LEU A 150 -4.28 -1.69 9.75
C LEU A 150 -4.09 -1.55 11.27
N ALA A 151 -2.84 -1.36 11.71
CA ALA A 151 -2.53 -1.21 13.13
C ALA A 151 -3.22 0.02 13.77
N ARG A 152 -3.27 1.13 13.03
CA ARG A 152 -3.89 2.38 13.49
C ARG A 152 -5.40 2.23 13.66
N VAL A 153 -6.11 1.76 12.62
CA VAL A 153 -7.57 1.64 12.67
C VAL A 153 -8.01 0.52 13.61
N ALA A 154 -7.26 -0.58 13.71
CA ALA A 154 -7.50 -1.63 14.69
C ALA A 154 -7.43 -1.09 16.12
N ARG A 155 -6.44 -0.28 16.45
CA ARG A 155 -6.32 0.40 17.75
C ARG A 155 -7.49 1.35 18.00
N LYS A 156 -7.89 2.14 16.99
CA LYS A 156 -8.98 3.12 17.11
C LYS A 156 -10.31 2.47 17.51
N ILE A 157 -10.58 1.24 17.05
CA ILE A 157 -11.79 0.49 17.42
C ILE A 157 -11.59 -0.51 18.56
N GLY A 158 -10.41 -0.53 19.20
CA GLY A 158 -10.10 -1.46 20.31
C GLY A 158 -10.02 -2.93 19.85
N ALA A 159 -9.71 -3.19 18.58
CA ALA A 159 -9.54 -4.55 18.09
C ALA A 159 -8.32 -5.22 18.71
N ARG A 160 -8.47 -6.49 19.12
CA ARG A 160 -7.45 -7.25 19.83
C ARG A 160 -6.69 -8.19 18.87
N PRO A 161 -5.43 -8.51 19.14
CA PRO A 161 -4.64 -9.42 18.29
C PRO A 161 -5.29 -10.79 18.06
N LYS A 162 -6.06 -11.30 19.02
CA LYS A 162 -6.78 -12.58 18.90
C LYS A 162 -8.05 -12.53 18.04
N GLN A 163 -8.49 -11.34 17.64
CA GLN A 163 -9.67 -11.21 16.79
C GLN A 163 -9.36 -11.65 15.37
N ARG A 164 -10.29 -12.43 14.81
CA ARG A 164 -10.23 -12.89 13.42
C ARG A 164 -10.44 -11.71 12.48
N PHE A 165 -9.63 -11.62 11.44
CA PHE A 165 -9.74 -10.62 10.38
C PHE A 165 -10.91 -10.95 9.43
N SER A 166 -12.06 -11.24 10.02
CA SER A 166 -13.31 -11.59 9.33
C SER A 166 -13.81 -10.45 8.43
N PRO A 167 -14.72 -10.75 7.45
CA PRO A 167 -15.39 -9.71 6.68
C PRO A 167 -15.98 -8.59 7.55
N HIS A 168 -16.64 -8.95 8.63
CA HIS A 168 -17.23 -7.98 9.56
C HIS A 168 -16.17 -7.08 10.23
N LEU A 169 -15.01 -7.64 10.64
CA LEU A 169 -13.95 -6.82 11.20
C LEU A 169 -13.36 -5.90 10.13
N GLN A 170 -13.10 -6.41 8.93
CA GLN A 170 -12.60 -5.61 7.81
C GLN A 170 -13.52 -4.44 7.50
N ASP A 171 -14.83 -4.67 7.47
CA ASP A 171 -15.83 -3.63 7.27
C ASP A 171 -15.78 -2.55 8.35
N LYS A 172 -15.71 -2.95 9.63
CA LYS A 172 -15.56 -2.00 10.75
C LYS A 172 -14.29 -1.16 10.65
N LEU A 173 -13.18 -1.78 10.22
CA LEU A 173 -11.93 -1.06 10.03
C LEU A 173 -12.03 -0.06 8.86
N ALA A 174 -12.71 -0.43 7.78
CA ALA A 174 -12.96 0.46 6.65
C ALA A 174 -13.87 1.63 7.04
N ASP A 175 -14.86 1.41 7.92
CA ASP A 175 -15.74 2.47 8.40
C ASP A 175 -15.00 3.58 9.12
N VAL A 176 -13.94 3.24 9.86
CA VAL A 176 -13.06 4.25 10.45
C VAL A 176 -12.48 5.17 9.37
N LEU A 177 -12.04 4.58 8.25
CA LEU A 177 -11.48 5.33 7.14
C LEU A 177 -12.56 6.12 6.38
N LEU A 178 -13.79 5.61 6.29
CA LEU A 178 -14.92 6.36 5.72
C LEU A 178 -15.26 7.59 6.58
N ALA A 179 -15.25 7.45 7.91
CA ALA A 179 -15.43 8.57 8.83
C ALA A 179 -14.32 9.62 8.61
N GLU A 180 -13.07 9.18 8.54
CA GLU A 180 -11.91 10.03 8.31
C GLU A 180 -11.95 10.72 6.94
N ALA A 181 -12.53 10.10 5.91
CA ALA A 181 -12.79 10.73 4.63
C ALA A 181 -13.88 11.82 4.68
N GLY A 182 -14.65 11.87 5.76
CA GLY A 182 -15.69 12.88 5.96
C GLY A 182 -17.10 12.40 5.62
N LEU A 183 -17.41 11.10 5.75
CA LEU A 183 -18.73 10.55 5.43
C LEU A 183 -19.86 11.24 6.20
N HIS A 184 -19.68 11.58 7.49
CA HIS A 184 -20.68 12.31 8.27
C HIS A 184 -20.97 13.67 7.66
N ARG A 185 -19.95 14.43 7.35
CA ARG A 185 -20.07 15.76 6.72
C ARG A 185 -20.71 15.69 5.32
N PHE A 186 -20.41 14.61 4.58
CA PHE A 186 -21.06 14.36 3.31
C PHE A 186 -22.56 14.09 3.48
N ARG A 187 -22.96 13.24 4.43
CA ARG A 187 -24.37 12.97 4.78
C ARG A 187 -25.12 14.21 5.25
N GLU A 188 -24.44 15.10 5.97
CA GLU A 188 -24.98 16.37 6.44
C GLU A 188 -25.02 17.46 5.36
N GLY A 189 -24.53 17.18 4.16
CA GLY A 189 -24.44 18.15 3.07
C GLY A 189 -23.40 19.25 3.28
N THR A 190 -22.54 19.14 4.31
CA THR A 190 -21.47 20.10 4.61
C THR A 190 -20.16 19.84 3.88
N LEU A 191 -20.02 18.66 3.26
CA LEU A 191 -18.94 18.29 2.38
C LEU A 191 -19.50 17.93 1.00
N LYS A 192 -19.01 18.58 -0.05
CA LYS A 192 -19.45 18.30 -1.43
C LYS A 192 -19.03 16.89 -1.86
N ARG A 193 -19.85 16.25 -2.71
CA ARG A 193 -19.58 14.90 -3.25
C ARG A 193 -18.19 14.77 -3.86
N ALA A 194 -17.79 15.71 -4.72
CA ALA A 194 -16.48 15.66 -5.36
C ALA A 194 -15.32 15.73 -4.35
N ASP A 195 -15.46 16.51 -3.28
CA ASP A 195 -14.44 16.62 -2.24
C ASP A 195 -14.38 15.34 -1.40
N PHE A 196 -15.51 14.77 -1.05
CA PHE A 196 -15.58 13.47 -0.37
C PHE A 196 -14.96 12.36 -1.22
N MET A 197 -15.28 12.30 -2.52
CA MET A 197 -14.68 11.35 -3.46
C MET A 197 -13.16 11.52 -3.56
N ASN A 198 -12.65 12.75 -3.62
CA ASN A 198 -11.21 13.02 -3.60
C ASN A 198 -10.57 12.56 -2.27
N ASN A 199 -11.26 12.71 -1.14
CA ASN A 199 -10.78 12.22 0.14
C ASN A 199 -10.72 10.67 0.17
N LEU A 200 -11.73 9.99 -0.38
CA LEU A 200 -11.69 8.54 -0.55
C LEU A 200 -10.50 8.10 -1.43
N ALA A 201 -10.23 8.80 -2.54
CA ALA A 201 -9.11 8.51 -3.42
C ALA A 201 -7.73 8.73 -2.79
N LYS A 202 -7.63 9.61 -1.77
CA LYS A 202 -6.40 9.75 -0.96
C LYS A 202 -6.16 8.57 -0.03
N ILE A 203 -7.19 7.80 0.30
CA ILE A 203 -7.10 6.62 1.16
C ILE A 203 -6.91 5.35 0.32
N TRP A 204 -7.65 5.22 -0.78
CA TRP A 204 -7.68 4.05 -1.63
C TRP A 204 -7.14 4.35 -3.03
N ALA A 205 -5.97 3.81 -3.32
CA ALA A 205 -5.22 4.09 -4.55
C ALA A 205 -5.93 3.64 -5.84
N GLY A 206 -6.81 2.66 -5.75
CA GLY A 206 -7.63 2.19 -6.88
C GLY A 206 -8.75 3.15 -7.26
N LEU A 207 -9.13 4.11 -6.41
CA LEU A 207 -10.10 5.14 -6.72
C LEU A 207 -9.45 6.32 -7.46
N PRO A 208 -10.13 6.91 -8.47
CA PRO A 208 -9.64 8.10 -9.14
C PRO A 208 -9.92 9.36 -8.33
N THR A 209 -9.04 10.34 -8.44
CA THR A 209 -9.32 11.73 -8.08
C THR A 209 -10.08 12.43 -9.21
N SER A 210 -10.53 13.67 -8.97
CA SER A 210 -11.16 14.51 -9.99
C SER A 210 -10.27 14.80 -11.20
N SER A 211 -8.96 14.52 -11.14
CA SER A 211 -8.07 14.55 -12.30
C SER A 211 -8.21 13.32 -13.21
N GLY A 212 -9.00 12.33 -12.84
CA GLY A 212 -9.14 11.04 -13.52
C GLY A 212 -8.04 10.03 -13.22
N LYS A 213 -7.04 10.39 -12.40
CA LYS A 213 -5.90 9.55 -12.01
C LYS A 213 -5.99 9.14 -10.55
N SER A 214 -5.28 8.06 -10.18
CA SER A 214 -5.03 7.76 -8.78
C SER A 214 -4.34 8.95 -8.10
N TYR A 215 -4.64 9.17 -6.82
CA TYR A 215 -3.86 10.12 -6.02
C TYR A 215 -2.37 9.76 -5.98
N TYR A 216 -2.05 8.48 -6.09
CA TYR A 216 -0.70 7.90 -6.07
C TYR A 216 -0.18 7.53 -7.46
N ASP A 217 -0.71 8.16 -8.53
CA ASP A 217 -0.31 7.84 -9.90
C ASP A 217 1.20 7.99 -10.08
N GLY A 218 1.84 6.96 -10.65
CA GLY A 218 3.29 6.90 -10.82
C GLY A 218 4.10 6.48 -9.58
N TYR A 219 3.47 6.32 -8.41
CA TYR A 219 4.11 5.80 -7.21
C TYR A 219 3.81 4.29 -7.06
N ALA A 220 4.87 3.47 -6.93
CA ALA A 220 4.76 2.01 -6.75
C ALA A 220 3.84 1.30 -7.77
N GLY A 221 3.65 1.87 -8.96
CA GLY A 221 2.77 1.31 -9.99
C GLY A 221 1.28 1.52 -9.75
N ASN A 222 0.89 2.34 -8.78
CA ASN A 222 -0.51 2.65 -8.51
C ASN A 222 -1.19 3.33 -9.69
N LYS A 223 -2.39 2.86 -10.00
CA LYS A 223 -3.28 3.42 -11.03
C LYS A 223 -4.72 3.31 -10.54
N ALA A 224 -5.55 4.27 -10.92
CA ALA A 224 -6.98 4.15 -10.72
C ALA A 224 -7.53 2.94 -11.52
N SER A 225 -8.34 2.12 -10.88
CA SER A 225 -8.96 0.92 -11.47
C SER A 225 -10.33 1.19 -12.10
N MET A 226 -10.86 2.41 -11.92
CA MET A 226 -12.08 2.89 -12.56
C MET A 226 -11.91 4.35 -13.01
N THR A 227 -12.82 4.82 -13.88
CA THR A 227 -12.84 6.22 -14.31
C THR A 227 -13.55 7.11 -13.30
N TRP A 228 -13.18 8.41 -13.26
CA TRP A 228 -13.88 9.40 -12.43
C TRP A 228 -15.37 9.47 -12.77
N ALA A 229 -15.75 9.45 -14.05
CA ALA A 229 -17.14 9.49 -14.49
C ALA A 229 -17.97 8.32 -13.93
N ARG A 230 -17.40 7.11 -13.91
CA ARG A 230 -18.04 5.94 -13.29
C ARG A 230 -18.15 6.12 -11.78
N PHE A 231 -17.10 6.55 -11.12
CA PHE A 231 -17.09 6.76 -9.67
C PHE A 231 -18.15 7.82 -9.29
N ASP A 232 -18.19 8.97 -10.00
CA ASP A 232 -19.15 10.04 -9.74
C ASP A 232 -20.60 9.58 -9.98
N ALA A 233 -20.87 8.83 -11.07
CA ALA A 233 -22.20 8.29 -11.33
C ALA A 233 -22.68 7.32 -10.24
N GLU A 234 -21.79 6.47 -9.70
CA GLU A 234 -22.12 5.58 -8.59
C GLU A 234 -22.36 6.35 -7.28
N MET A 235 -21.55 7.38 -7.01
CA MET A 235 -21.71 8.21 -5.83
C MET A 235 -22.97 9.10 -5.89
N ALA A 236 -23.41 9.51 -7.09
CA ALA A 236 -24.65 10.26 -7.25
C ALA A 236 -25.91 9.46 -6.85
N ARG A 237 -25.88 8.13 -6.95
CA ARG A 237 -27.00 7.26 -6.58
C ARG A 237 -27.29 7.28 -5.08
N ILE A 238 -26.28 7.52 -4.25
CA ILE A 238 -26.44 7.57 -2.79
C ILE A 238 -26.90 8.93 -2.27
N GLU A 239 -26.76 10.00 -3.06
CA GLU A 239 -27.34 11.32 -2.72
C GLU A 239 -28.83 11.41 -3.00
N SER A 240 -29.34 10.55 -3.88
CA SER A 240 -30.72 10.58 -4.35
C SER A 240 -31.68 9.72 -3.51
N GLY A 241 -31.17 9.04 -2.49
CA GLY A 241 -31.93 8.21 -1.55
C GLY A 241 -32.09 8.90 -0.20
#